data_f53b48d255aca89f7c7e4a834a7b15be
#
_entry.id   f53b48d255aca89f7c7e4a834a7b15be
#
_cell.length_a   1.000
_cell.length_b   1.000
_cell.length_c   1.000
_cell.angle_alpha   90.00
_cell.angle_beta   90.00
_cell.angle_gamma   90.00
#
_symmetry.space_group_name_H-M   'P 1'
#
loop_
_entity.id
_entity.type
_entity.pdbx_description
1 polymer ?
#
loop_
_entity_poly.entity_id
_entity_poly.type
_entity_poly.pdbx_seq_one_letter_code
_entity_poly.pdbx_strand_id
1 'polypeptide(L)'
;MKKIFISSDHAGYNLKEQIKKKFLKKYNFHDLGTDNSKISVNYPDYAHKLCKKVSVNSKNMGILVCGSGMGMSMAANKHKKIRAAMCYSIKNTKLSRLHNNANIITLGSRLTKKNTAFKCIDAFINTKFEGGRHKKRVKKI
;
A
#
# COMPACT_ATOMS: atom_id res chain seq x y z
N MET A 1 18.28 -2.39 -3.40
CA MET A 1 17.82 -1.69 -2.19
C MET A 1 16.31 -1.55 -2.23
N LYS A 2 15.66 -1.76 -1.12
CA LYS A 2 14.20 -1.63 -0.98
C LYS A 2 13.79 -0.17 -1.06
N LYS A 3 12.81 0.13 -1.90
CA LYS A 3 12.17 1.44 -1.98
C LYS A 3 10.71 1.32 -1.56
N ILE A 4 10.18 2.35 -0.90
CA ILE A 4 8.79 2.41 -0.49
C ILE A 4 8.13 3.59 -1.21
N PHE A 5 7.14 3.30 -2.03
CA PHE A 5 6.38 4.30 -2.77
C PHE A 5 5.05 4.55 -2.08
N ILE A 6 4.57 5.78 -2.11
CA ILE A 6 3.27 6.14 -1.58
C ILE A 6 2.50 6.99 -2.58
N SER A 7 1.21 6.76 -2.69
CA SER A 7 0.33 7.50 -3.59
C SER A 7 -1.09 7.51 -3.07
N SER A 8 -1.87 8.48 -3.48
CA SER A 8 -3.29 8.59 -3.12
C SER A 8 -4.07 9.34 -4.20
N ASP A 9 -5.40 9.22 -4.15
CA ASP A 9 -6.30 10.18 -4.77
C ASP A 9 -6.56 11.37 -3.82
N HIS A 10 -7.49 12.25 -4.20
CA HIS A 10 -7.86 13.41 -3.38
C HIS A 10 -8.46 13.01 -2.01
N ALA A 11 -9.23 11.91 -1.94
CA ALA A 11 -9.81 11.44 -0.68
C ALA A 11 -8.75 10.87 0.27
N GLY A 12 -7.69 10.30 -0.26
CA GLY A 12 -6.59 9.74 0.54
C GLY A 12 -5.45 10.72 0.83
N TYR A 13 -5.48 11.91 0.27
CA TYR A 13 -4.38 12.88 0.35
C TYR A 13 -3.98 13.22 1.80
N ASN A 14 -4.96 13.60 2.62
CA ASN A 14 -4.67 14.00 4.01
C ASN A 14 -4.04 12.86 4.82
N LEU A 15 -4.56 11.64 4.69
CA LEU A 15 -3.98 10.48 5.37
C LEU A 15 -2.57 10.18 4.83
N LYS A 16 -2.35 10.29 3.52
CA LYS A 16 -1.02 10.13 2.91
C LYS A 16 -0.01 11.10 3.54
N GLU A 17 -0.37 12.38 3.68
CA GLU A 17 0.52 13.37 4.27
C GLU A 17 0.76 13.12 5.76
N GLN A 18 -0.24 12.67 6.51
CA GLN A 18 -0.10 12.28 7.91
C GLN A 18 0.84 11.07 8.06
N ILE A 19 0.76 10.09 7.16
CA ILE A 19 1.65 8.93 7.13
C ILE A 19 3.11 9.37 6.89
N LYS A 20 3.32 10.22 5.89
CA LYS A 20 4.66 10.75 5.59
C LYS A 20 5.26 11.49 6.79
N LYS A 21 4.48 12.33 7.44
CA LYS A 21 4.89 13.06 8.64
C LYS A 21 5.21 12.12 9.81
N LYS A 22 4.34 11.13 10.06
CA LYS A 22 4.51 10.17 11.18
C LYS A 22 5.81 9.40 11.07
N PHE A 23 6.17 9.00 9.87
CA PHE A 23 7.31 8.12 9.63
C PHE A 23 8.54 8.84 9.04
N LEU A 24 8.56 10.17 9.07
CA LEU A 24 9.61 11.00 8.45
C LEU A 24 11.04 10.57 8.83
N LYS A 25 11.23 10.19 10.10
CA LYS A 25 12.54 9.77 10.62
C LYS A 25 12.81 8.26 10.47
N LYS A 26 11.80 7.47 10.10
CA LYS A 26 11.89 6.01 10.08
C LYS A 26 11.96 5.43 8.67
N TYR A 27 11.21 6.01 7.74
CA TYR A 27 11.13 5.53 6.36
C TYR A 27 11.29 6.69 5.38
N ASN A 28 11.91 6.41 4.25
CA ASN A 28 11.98 7.34 3.12
C ASN A 28 10.93 6.94 2.08
N PHE A 29 9.81 7.66 2.05
CA PHE A 29 8.75 7.44 1.07
C PHE A 29 8.97 8.24 -0.20
N HIS A 30 8.87 7.58 -1.35
CA HIS A 30 8.80 8.22 -2.66
C HIS A 30 7.34 8.54 -2.99
N ASP A 31 6.95 9.80 -2.88
CA ASP A 31 5.58 10.27 -3.10
C ASP A 31 5.30 10.43 -4.60
N LEU A 32 4.28 9.74 -5.08
CA LEU A 32 3.85 9.77 -6.49
C LEU A 32 2.53 10.54 -6.71
N GLY A 33 2.07 11.28 -5.71
CA GLY A 33 0.87 12.12 -5.78
C GLY A 33 -0.35 11.45 -5.15
N THR A 34 -1.53 12.04 -5.18
CA THR A 34 -1.79 13.40 -5.67
C THR A 34 -1.21 14.44 -4.71
N ASP A 35 -1.25 15.72 -5.10
CA ASP A 35 -0.60 16.82 -4.36
C ASP A 35 -1.58 17.73 -3.62
N ASN A 36 -2.89 17.45 -3.67
CA ASN A 36 -3.88 18.19 -2.88
C ASN A 36 -5.17 17.37 -2.69
N SER A 37 -6.01 17.83 -1.74
CA SER A 37 -7.27 17.18 -1.39
C SER A 37 -8.50 17.78 -2.07
N LYS A 38 -8.36 18.91 -2.75
CA LYS A 38 -9.48 19.71 -3.26
C LYS A 38 -9.84 19.37 -4.71
N ILE A 39 -8.85 19.02 -5.52
CA ILE A 39 -9.06 18.69 -6.93
C ILE A 39 -9.34 17.19 -7.04
N SER A 40 -10.54 16.84 -7.52
CA SER A 40 -10.92 15.45 -7.75
C SER A 40 -10.05 14.83 -8.84
N VAL A 41 -9.52 13.64 -8.55
CA VAL A 41 -8.71 12.85 -9.49
C VAL A 41 -9.19 11.43 -9.53
N ASN A 42 -8.81 10.70 -10.56
CA ASN A 42 -9.16 9.30 -10.75
C ASN A 42 -8.14 8.40 -10.03
N TYR A 43 -8.58 7.68 -9.00
CA TYR A 43 -7.72 6.82 -8.19
C TYR A 43 -6.94 5.79 -9.02
N PRO A 44 -7.49 5.16 -10.09
CA PRO A 44 -6.74 4.17 -10.86
C PRO A 44 -5.47 4.72 -11.50
N ASP A 45 -5.46 5.99 -11.92
CA ASP A 45 -4.27 6.62 -12.50
C ASP A 45 -3.10 6.60 -11.51
N TYR A 46 -3.39 6.88 -10.25
CA TYR A 46 -2.38 6.88 -9.18
C TYR A 46 -1.98 5.47 -8.76
N ALA A 47 -2.91 4.53 -8.77
CA ALA A 47 -2.62 3.12 -8.54
C ALA A 47 -1.66 2.58 -9.62
N HIS A 48 -1.96 2.82 -10.89
CA HIS A 48 -1.13 2.36 -12.00
C HIS A 48 0.27 2.97 -11.97
N LYS A 49 0.38 4.25 -11.66
CA LYS A 49 1.66 4.96 -11.55
C LYS A 49 2.55 4.31 -10.48
N LEU A 50 2.00 4.01 -9.31
CA LEU A 50 2.72 3.36 -8.22
C LEU A 50 3.09 1.92 -8.57
N CYS A 51 2.17 1.15 -9.14
CA CYS A 51 2.40 -0.24 -9.50
C CYS A 51 3.57 -0.42 -10.46
N LYS A 52 3.70 0.47 -11.45
CA LYS A 52 4.83 0.47 -12.38
C LYS A 52 6.18 0.63 -11.66
N LYS A 53 6.22 1.43 -10.60
CA LYS A 53 7.45 1.63 -9.80
C LYS A 53 7.73 0.45 -8.87
N VAL A 54 6.70 -0.11 -8.24
CA VAL A 54 6.85 -1.25 -7.33
C VAL A 54 7.29 -2.51 -8.09
N SER A 55 6.72 -2.76 -9.26
CA SER A 55 6.99 -3.98 -10.05
C SER A 55 8.43 -4.11 -10.60
N VAL A 56 9.19 -3.00 -10.60
CA VAL A 56 10.57 -2.99 -11.12
C VAL A 56 11.51 -3.84 -10.27
N ASN A 57 11.27 -3.93 -8.97
CA ASN A 57 12.13 -4.68 -8.06
C ASN A 57 11.28 -5.41 -7.02
N SER A 58 11.51 -6.70 -6.85
CA SER A 58 10.76 -7.54 -5.91
C SER A 58 10.85 -7.10 -4.43
N LYS A 59 11.83 -6.28 -4.09
CA LYS A 59 12.00 -5.73 -2.74
C LYS A 59 11.22 -4.44 -2.53
N ASN A 60 10.72 -3.80 -3.59
CA ASN A 60 9.95 -2.57 -3.50
C ASN A 60 8.59 -2.82 -2.84
N MET A 61 8.09 -1.83 -2.13
CA MET A 61 6.78 -1.84 -1.50
C MET A 61 6.00 -0.59 -1.87
N GLY A 62 4.68 -0.69 -1.80
CA GLY A 62 3.79 0.43 -2.09
C GLY A 62 2.72 0.63 -1.03
N ILE A 63 2.31 1.88 -0.87
CA ILE A 63 1.20 2.30 -0.02
C ILE A 63 0.25 3.12 -0.90
N LEU A 64 -1.00 2.66 -1.03
CA LEU A 64 -2.05 3.34 -1.78
C LEU A 64 -3.19 3.73 -0.85
N VAL A 65 -3.61 4.97 -0.90
CA VAL A 65 -4.69 5.50 -0.06
C VAL A 65 -5.78 6.12 -0.93
N CYS A 66 -7.01 5.67 -0.73
CA CYS A 66 -8.21 6.33 -1.28
C CYS A 66 -9.29 6.35 -0.20
N GLY A 67 -10.54 6.64 -0.55
CA GLY A 67 -11.63 6.72 0.44
C GLY A 67 -11.90 5.41 1.16
N SER A 68 -11.96 4.29 0.42
CA SER A 68 -12.24 2.96 0.98
C SER A 68 -11.05 1.99 0.93
N GLY A 69 -10.07 2.26 0.09
CA GLY A 69 -8.97 1.33 -0.21
C GLY A 69 -9.34 0.23 -1.20
N MET A 70 -10.63 0.06 -1.50
CA MET A 70 -11.12 -1.02 -2.38
C MET A 70 -10.75 -0.80 -3.84
N GLY A 71 -11.07 0.36 -4.40
CA GLY A 71 -10.75 0.68 -5.78
C GLY A 71 -9.26 0.66 -6.07
N MET A 72 -8.45 1.18 -5.16
CA MET A 72 -6.99 1.12 -5.25
C MET A 72 -6.49 -0.33 -5.29
N SER A 73 -7.06 -1.20 -4.46
CA SER A 73 -6.72 -2.62 -4.44
C SER A 73 -7.09 -3.31 -5.76
N MET A 74 -8.29 -3.06 -6.27
CA MET A 74 -8.74 -3.63 -7.55
C MET A 74 -7.85 -3.19 -8.72
N ALA A 75 -7.57 -1.89 -8.82
CA ALA A 75 -6.72 -1.35 -9.88
C ALA A 75 -5.28 -1.88 -9.79
N ALA A 76 -4.71 -1.93 -8.59
CA ALA A 76 -3.35 -2.41 -8.38
C ALA A 76 -3.20 -3.89 -8.78
N ASN A 77 -4.16 -4.73 -8.42
CA ASN A 77 -4.10 -6.17 -8.70
C ASN A 77 -4.28 -6.55 -10.19
N LYS A 78 -4.52 -5.57 -11.06
CA LYS A 78 -4.46 -5.78 -12.52
C LYS A 78 -3.03 -5.89 -13.05
N HIS A 79 -2.03 -5.50 -12.27
CA HIS A 79 -0.64 -5.52 -12.68
C HIS A 79 0.02 -6.85 -12.32
N LYS A 80 0.76 -7.42 -13.27
CA LYS A 80 1.64 -8.56 -12.98
C LYS A 80 2.66 -8.18 -11.90
N LYS A 81 3.03 -9.13 -11.06
CA LYS A 81 3.98 -8.97 -9.94
C LYS A 81 3.44 -8.09 -8.81
N ILE A 82 2.21 -7.62 -8.87
CA ILE A 82 1.57 -6.86 -7.80
C ILE A 82 0.61 -7.76 -7.03
N ARG A 83 0.73 -7.72 -5.72
CA ARG A 83 -0.17 -8.34 -4.75
C ARG A 83 -0.55 -7.27 -3.75
N ALA A 84 -1.64 -6.58 -4.04
CA ALA A 84 -2.17 -5.51 -3.20
C ALA A 84 -3.19 -6.08 -2.22
N ALA A 85 -3.02 -5.75 -0.95
CA ALA A 85 -3.92 -6.15 0.11
C ALA A 85 -4.59 -4.94 0.74
N MET A 86 -5.92 -4.94 0.79
CA MET A 86 -6.67 -3.95 1.54
C MET A 86 -6.59 -4.28 3.02
N CYS A 87 -6.00 -3.39 3.81
CA CYS A 87 -5.74 -3.61 5.22
C CYS A 87 -6.51 -2.62 6.09
N TYR A 88 -7.11 -3.14 7.15
CA TYR A 88 -7.93 -2.39 8.10
C TYR A 88 -7.62 -2.76 9.56
N SER A 89 -6.73 -3.72 9.78
CA SER A 89 -6.30 -4.16 11.11
C SER A 89 -4.85 -4.63 11.07
N ILE A 90 -4.19 -4.65 12.23
CA ILE A 90 -2.83 -5.18 12.34
C ILE A 90 -2.82 -6.67 11.96
N LYS A 91 -3.85 -7.42 12.38
CA LYS A 91 -3.95 -8.85 12.10
C LYS A 91 -4.02 -9.15 10.60
N ASN A 92 -4.96 -8.51 9.87
CA ASN A 92 -5.06 -8.80 8.43
C ASN A 92 -3.84 -8.28 7.66
N THR A 93 -3.22 -7.21 8.12
CA THR A 93 -1.98 -6.70 7.53
C THR A 93 -0.83 -7.71 7.67
N LYS A 94 -0.62 -8.26 8.87
CA LYS A 94 0.39 -9.29 9.09
C LYS A 94 0.15 -10.52 8.23
N LEU A 95 -1.10 -10.98 8.14
CA LEU A 95 -1.46 -12.14 7.32
C LEU A 95 -1.19 -11.89 5.83
N SER A 96 -1.46 -10.68 5.33
CA SER A 96 -1.18 -10.34 3.94
C SER A 96 0.31 -10.47 3.60
N ARG A 97 1.18 -10.17 4.55
CA ARG A 97 2.61 -10.34 4.40
C ARG A 97 3.04 -11.79 4.61
N LEU A 98 2.68 -12.38 5.74
CA LEU A 98 3.09 -13.74 6.11
C LEU A 98 2.66 -14.78 5.08
N HIS A 99 1.42 -14.70 4.60
CA HIS A 99 0.81 -15.74 3.75
C HIS A 99 0.81 -15.39 2.26
N ASN A 100 0.60 -14.12 1.91
CA ASN A 100 0.39 -13.72 0.51
C ASN A 100 1.57 -12.96 -0.09
N ASN A 101 2.58 -12.66 0.71
CA ASN A 101 3.73 -11.84 0.28
C ASN A 101 3.25 -10.56 -0.42
N ALA A 102 2.24 -9.90 0.13
CA ALA A 102 1.71 -8.67 -0.43
C ALA A 102 2.82 -7.61 -0.52
N ASN A 103 2.92 -6.94 -1.65
CA ASN A 103 3.91 -5.88 -1.86
C ASN A 103 3.31 -4.48 -1.92
N ILE A 104 1.97 -4.39 -1.90
CA ILE A 104 1.24 -3.13 -1.77
C ILE A 104 0.19 -3.28 -0.68
N ILE A 105 0.12 -2.30 0.22
CA ILE A 105 -0.97 -2.12 1.16
C ILE A 105 -1.91 -1.03 0.64
N THR A 106 -3.22 -1.27 0.66
CA THR A 106 -4.21 -0.24 0.38
C THR A 106 -5.00 0.09 1.63
N LEU A 107 -5.27 1.38 1.83
CA LEU A 107 -5.92 1.93 3.02
C LEU A 107 -7.11 2.81 2.61
N GLY A 108 -8.17 2.74 3.40
CA GLY A 108 -9.35 3.58 3.24
C GLY A 108 -9.37 4.72 4.26
N SER A 109 -9.16 5.95 3.81
CA SER A 109 -9.12 7.13 4.67
C SER A 109 -10.43 7.39 5.42
N ARG A 110 -11.56 6.96 4.85
CA ARG A 110 -12.90 7.11 5.43
C ARG A 110 -13.30 5.94 6.33
N LEU A 111 -12.59 4.82 6.27
CA LEU A 111 -12.95 3.57 6.96
C LEU A 111 -11.99 3.21 8.09
N THR A 112 -10.76 3.64 8.02
CA THR A 112 -9.71 3.25 8.96
C THR A 112 -9.21 4.46 9.73
N LYS A 113 -9.23 4.37 11.05
CA LYS A 113 -8.71 5.43 11.92
C LYS A 113 -7.21 5.63 11.68
N LYS A 114 -6.77 6.88 11.78
CA LYS A 114 -5.39 7.28 11.55
C LYS A 114 -4.36 6.43 12.31
N ASN A 115 -4.57 6.22 13.61
CA ASN A 115 -3.63 5.42 14.42
C ASN A 115 -3.61 3.96 14.00
N THR A 116 -4.73 3.38 13.61
CA THR A 116 -4.79 2.02 13.06
C THR A 116 -4.04 1.95 11.74
N ALA A 117 -4.22 2.94 10.86
CA ALA A 117 -3.48 3.01 9.60
C ALA A 117 -1.96 3.04 9.83
N PHE A 118 -1.48 3.82 10.78
CA PHE A 118 -0.06 3.88 11.14
C PHE A 118 0.47 2.53 11.61
N LYS A 119 -0.27 1.82 12.47
CA LYS A 119 0.11 0.49 12.94
C LYS A 119 0.12 -0.53 11.81
N CYS A 120 -0.84 -0.46 10.89
CA CYS A 120 -0.88 -1.31 9.70
C CYS A 120 0.35 -1.09 8.81
N ILE A 121 0.71 0.16 8.55
CA ILE A 121 1.89 0.47 7.72
C ILE A 121 3.17 -0.07 8.36
N ASP A 122 3.35 0.15 9.65
CA ASP A 122 4.53 -0.35 10.34
C ASP A 122 4.60 -1.88 10.32
N ALA A 123 3.49 -2.55 10.58
CA ALA A 123 3.40 -4.01 10.48
C ALA A 123 3.67 -4.50 9.05
N PHE A 124 3.12 -3.83 8.03
CA PHE A 124 3.31 -4.18 6.64
C PHE A 124 4.78 -4.13 6.21
N ILE A 125 5.48 -3.07 6.56
CA ILE A 125 6.88 -2.86 6.17
C ILE A 125 7.81 -3.85 6.90
N ASN A 126 7.50 -4.21 8.14
CA ASN A 126 8.38 -5.01 9.00
C ASN A 126 8.05 -6.50 9.06
N THR A 127 6.90 -6.94 8.57
CA THR A 127 6.55 -8.37 8.55
C THR A 127 7.11 -9.02 7.30
N LYS A 128 7.91 -10.07 7.47
CA LYS A 128 8.50 -10.83 6.37
C LYS A 128 7.55 -11.92 5.89
N PHE A 129 7.69 -12.33 4.62
CA PHE A 129 6.99 -13.49 4.08
C PHE A 129 7.45 -14.76 4.78
N GLU A 130 6.51 -15.56 5.25
CA GLU A 130 6.77 -16.84 5.92
C GLU A 130 7.33 -17.89 4.96
N GLY A 131 6.92 -17.86 3.69
CA GLY A 131 7.33 -18.86 2.69
C GLY A 131 6.66 -20.21 2.92
N GLY A 132 7.45 -21.27 2.98
CA GLY A 132 6.94 -22.63 3.25
C GLY A 132 5.79 -23.01 2.29
N ARG A 133 4.69 -23.52 2.87
CA ARG A 133 3.49 -23.95 2.12
C ARG A 133 2.83 -22.81 1.31
N HIS A 134 3.04 -21.55 1.69
CA HIS A 134 2.45 -20.41 1.02
C HIS A 134 3.14 -20.08 -0.31
N LYS A 135 4.40 -20.45 -0.46
CA LYS A 135 5.24 -20.09 -1.61
C LYS A 135 4.64 -20.55 -2.95
N LYS A 136 4.21 -21.81 -3.04
CA LYS A 136 3.61 -22.36 -4.26
C LYS A 136 2.25 -21.71 -4.57
N ARG A 137 1.50 -21.32 -3.55
CA ARG A 137 0.20 -20.66 -3.70
C ARG A 137 0.38 -19.24 -4.26
N VAL A 138 1.31 -18.48 -3.69
CA VAL A 138 1.63 -17.12 -4.16
C VAL A 138 2.11 -17.14 -5.61
N LYS A 139 2.88 -18.14 -6.03
CA LYS A 139 3.33 -18.29 -7.42
C LYS A 139 2.20 -18.50 -8.42
N LYS A 140 1.01 -18.88 -7.98
CA LYS A 140 -0.17 -19.10 -8.82
C LYS A 140 -1.08 -17.86 -8.91
N ILE A 141 -0.78 -16.79 -8.17
CA ILE A 141 -1.43 -15.50 -8.33
C ILE A 141 -0.87 -14.83 -9.59
#